data_8a4203577a09e3304956c21d969971ca
#
_entry.id   8a4203577a09e3304956c21d969971ca
#
_cell.length_a   1.000
_cell.length_b   1.000
_cell.length_c   1.000
_cell.angle_alpha   90.00
_cell.angle_beta   90.00
_cell.angle_gamma   90.00
#
_symmetry.space_group_name_H-M   'P 1'
#
loop_
_entity.id
_entity.type
_entity.pdbx_description
1 polymer ?
#
loop_
_entity_poly.entity_id
_entity_poly.type
_entity_poly.pdbx_seq_one_letter_code
_entity_poly.pdbx_strand_id
1 'polypeptide(L)'
;MKNTDIKNNWTTKELKDIYDLPFNDLLWKAQTVHRKYHNPNEIQISTLMSIKTGGCPEDCKYCSQSIRYDTDINLEKTLPLSDIIEQAKNAKDNGASRFCMGAAWRNLTQSNLAKVKEMVCLLYTSPSPRDGLLSRMPSSA
;
A
#
# COMPACT_ATOMS: atom_id res chain seq x y z
N MET A 1 -21.16 -13.56 4.64
CA MET A 1 -22.27 -12.79 4.04
C MET A 1 -22.10 -12.85 2.53
N LYS A 2 -23.13 -13.30 1.77
CA LYS A 2 -23.06 -13.34 0.30
C LYS A 2 -23.10 -11.91 -0.22
N ASN A 3 -22.09 -11.50 -0.95
CA ASN A 3 -21.87 -10.15 -1.48
C ASN A 3 -22.72 -9.89 -2.74
N THR A 4 -24.02 -10.14 -2.64
CA THR A 4 -24.98 -10.08 -3.78
C THR A 4 -25.40 -8.65 -4.15
N ASP A 5 -25.04 -7.67 -3.32
CA ASP A 5 -25.45 -6.27 -3.51
C ASP A 5 -24.37 -5.38 -4.18
N ILE A 6 -23.22 -5.94 -4.51
CA ILE A 6 -22.15 -5.17 -5.17
C ILE A 6 -22.40 -5.18 -6.67
N LYS A 7 -22.65 -3.98 -7.20
CA LYS A 7 -22.78 -3.77 -8.64
C LYS A 7 -21.41 -3.70 -9.30
N ASN A 8 -21.14 -4.57 -10.28
CA ASN A 8 -19.85 -4.62 -11.01
C ASN A 8 -19.97 -4.16 -12.48
N ASN A 9 -21.17 -3.88 -12.96
CA ASN A 9 -21.49 -3.54 -14.36
C ASN A 9 -21.95 -2.09 -14.50
N TRP A 10 -21.12 -1.15 -14.04
CA TRP A 10 -21.38 0.28 -14.14
C TRP A 10 -21.29 0.77 -15.58
N THR A 11 -22.28 1.54 -16.02
CA THR A 11 -22.19 2.29 -17.28
C THR A 11 -21.51 3.63 -17.06
N THR A 12 -20.92 4.19 -18.12
CA THR A 12 -20.31 5.52 -18.08
C THR A 12 -21.31 6.59 -17.66
N LYS A 13 -22.58 6.46 -18.08
CA LYS A 13 -23.63 7.39 -17.68
C LYS A 13 -23.86 7.37 -16.17
N GLU A 14 -24.02 6.19 -15.58
CA GLU A 14 -24.23 6.04 -14.13
C GLU A 14 -23.08 6.58 -13.31
N LEU A 15 -21.83 6.36 -13.76
CA LEU A 15 -20.66 6.92 -13.10
C LEU A 15 -20.64 8.46 -13.20
N LYS A 16 -21.03 9.00 -14.35
CA LYS A 16 -21.14 10.44 -14.53
C LYS A 16 -22.25 11.02 -13.64
N ASP A 17 -23.40 10.40 -13.60
CA ASP A 17 -24.52 10.83 -12.75
C ASP A 17 -24.12 10.87 -11.25
N ILE A 18 -23.27 9.96 -10.80
CA ILE A 18 -22.70 9.98 -9.43
C ILE A 18 -21.66 11.10 -9.29
N TYR A 19 -20.78 11.27 -10.28
CA TYR A 19 -19.72 12.28 -10.24
C TYR A 19 -20.29 13.72 -10.25
N ASP A 20 -21.37 13.96 -10.96
CA ASP A 20 -22.03 15.26 -11.10
C ASP A 20 -22.94 15.60 -9.87
N LEU A 21 -23.03 14.72 -8.87
CA LEU A 21 -23.79 15.03 -7.64
C LEU A 21 -23.18 16.23 -6.89
N PRO A 22 -24.00 17.03 -6.23
CA PRO A 22 -23.49 17.98 -5.25
C PRO A 22 -22.60 17.30 -4.21
N PHE A 23 -21.51 17.95 -3.82
CA PHE A 23 -20.49 17.33 -2.96
C PHE A 23 -21.07 16.73 -1.66
N ASN A 24 -21.97 17.44 -1.00
CA ASN A 24 -22.57 16.95 0.25
C ASN A 24 -23.45 15.71 0.03
N ASP A 25 -24.16 15.62 -1.09
CA ASP A 25 -24.98 14.45 -1.45
C ASP A 25 -24.09 13.25 -1.80
N LEU A 26 -22.99 13.50 -2.50
CA LEU A 26 -22.00 12.47 -2.80
C LEU A 26 -21.36 11.92 -1.50
N LEU A 27 -20.96 12.80 -0.59
CA LEU A 27 -20.39 12.45 0.69
C LEU A 27 -21.37 11.63 1.55
N TRP A 28 -22.63 12.07 1.61
CA TRP A 28 -23.66 11.33 2.34
C TRP A 28 -23.90 9.94 1.77
N LYS A 29 -23.99 9.82 0.44
CA LYS A 29 -24.14 8.51 -0.24
C LYS A 29 -22.92 7.61 0.04
N ALA A 30 -21.71 8.14 -0.04
CA ALA A 30 -20.47 7.39 0.25
C ALA A 30 -20.47 6.88 1.69
N GLN A 31 -20.83 7.72 2.66
CA GLN A 31 -20.94 7.33 4.07
C GLN A 31 -22.05 6.30 4.32
N THR A 32 -23.16 6.39 3.62
CA THR A 32 -24.24 5.40 3.72
C THR A 32 -23.80 4.02 3.26
N VAL A 33 -23.10 3.96 2.11
CA VAL A 33 -22.53 2.71 1.58
C VAL A 33 -21.43 2.17 2.50
N HIS A 34 -20.55 3.04 2.98
CA HIS A 34 -19.48 2.66 3.89
C HIS A 34 -20.02 2.00 5.17
N ARG A 35 -21.01 2.61 5.81
CA ARG A 35 -21.63 2.08 7.04
C ARG A 35 -22.39 0.77 6.84
N LYS A 36 -22.86 0.51 5.61
CA LYS A 36 -23.54 -0.75 5.27
C LYS A 36 -22.58 -1.93 5.22
N TYR A 37 -21.33 -1.71 4.77
CA TYR A 37 -20.38 -2.78 4.48
C TYR A 37 -19.15 -2.82 5.37
N HIS A 38 -18.85 -1.73 6.09
CA HIS A 38 -17.68 -1.57 6.93
C HIS A 38 -18.02 -1.03 8.30
N ASN A 39 -17.16 -1.26 9.28
CA ASN A 39 -17.26 -0.59 10.57
C ASN A 39 -16.92 0.91 10.37
N PRO A 40 -17.85 1.84 10.62
CA PRO A 40 -17.65 3.26 10.31
C PRO A 40 -16.57 3.94 11.17
N ASN A 41 -16.23 3.35 12.31
CA ASN A 41 -15.27 3.91 13.27
C ASN A 41 -13.92 3.20 13.25
N GLU A 42 -13.70 2.28 12.30
CA GLU A 42 -12.45 1.59 12.12
C GLU A 42 -11.62 2.26 11.02
N ILE A 43 -10.43 2.72 11.39
CA ILE A 43 -9.49 3.36 10.45
C ILE A 43 -8.23 2.53 10.37
N GLN A 44 -7.86 2.12 9.16
CA GLN A 44 -6.59 1.48 8.90
C GLN A 44 -5.48 2.53 8.80
N ILE A 45 -4.55 2.49 9.73
CA ILE A 45 -3.33 3.31 9.68
C ILE A 45 -2.26 2.52 8.96
N SER A 46 -1.75 3.06 7.85
CA SER A 46 -0.72 2.42 7.04
C SER A 46 0.56 3.24 7.04
N THR A 47 1.68 2.59 7.33
CA THR A 47 3.01 3.19 7.21
C THR A 47 3.70 2.62 5.99
N LEU A 48 4.26 3.49 5.15
CA LEU A 48 5.06 3.11 3.98
C LEU A 48 6.54 3.32 4.26
N MET A 49 7.34 2.32 3.95
CA MET A 49 8.80 2.39 3.99
C MET A 49 9.38 2.11 2.61
N SER A 50 10.31 2.95 2.15
CA SER A 50 11.13 2.65 0.97
C SER A 50 12.29 1.74 1.39
N ILE A 51 12.28 0.49 0.93
CA ILE A 51 13.38 -0.45 1.19
C ILE A 51 14.53 -0.31 0.19
N LYS A 52 14.28 0.41 -0.92
CA LYS A 52 15.29 0.79 -1.92
C LYS A 52 14.81 2.03 -2.66
N THR A 53 15.55 3.13 -2.55
CA THR A 53 15.21 4.45 -3.09
C THR A 53 16.07 4.77 -4.31
N GLY A 54 15.47 5.43 -5.30
CA GLY A 54 16.15 5.96 -6.48
C GLY A 54 16.66 4.91 -7.49
N GLY A 55 17.09 5.38 -8.66
CA GLY A 55 17.69 4.56 -9.69
C GLY A 55 16.76 3.51 -10.33
N CYS A 56 15.46 3.77 -10.36
CA CYS A 56 14.51 2.95 -11.10
C CYS A 56 14.70 3.15 -12.61
N PRO A 57 14.86 2.08 -13.43
CA PRO A 57 15.07 2.22 -14.88
C PRO A 57 13.80 2.54 -15.68
N GLU A 58 12.63 2.59 -15.03
CA GLU A 58 11.36 2.92 -15.68
C GLU A 58 11.26 4.41 -16.05
N ASP A 59 10.44 4.70 -17.07
CA ASP A 59 10.19 6.03 -17.61
C ASP A 59 8.84 6.59 -17.14
N CYS A 60 8.59 6.55 -15.85
CA CYS A 60 7.38 7.13 -15.27
C CYS A 60 7.57 8.63 -15.06
N LYS A 61 7.00 9.46 -15.92
CA LYS A 61 7.23 10.92 -15.97
C LYS A 61 6.90 11.67 -14.68
N TYR A 62 6.06 11.15 -13.84
CA TYR A 62 5.71 11.72 -12.53
C TYR A 62 6.53 11.17 -11.36
N CYS A 63 7.38 10.16 -11.62
CA CYS A 63 8.07 9.45 -10.56
C CYS A 63 9.47 10.01 -10.34
N SER A 64 9.72 10.59 -9.19
CA SER A 64 11.01 11.13 -8.79
C SER A 64 12.11 10.08 -8.62
N GLN A 65 11.76 8.79 -8.56
CA GLN A 65 12.75 7.71 -8.40
C GLN A 65 13.32 7.17 -9.72
N SER A 66 12.83 7.68 -10.87
CA SER A 66 13.32 7.28 -12.17
C SER A 66 14.74 7.81 -12.43
N ILE A 67 15.62 6.96 -12.93
CA ILE A 67 16.99 7.36 -13.35
C ILE A 67 16.99 8.29 -14.58
N ARG A 68 15.84 8.41 -15.26
CA ARG A 68 15.72 9.19 -16.51
C ARG A 68 15.48 10.68 -16.26
N TYR A 69 15.20 11.07 -15.04
CA TYR A 69 14.92 12.46 -14.67
C TYR A 69 15.91 12.90 -13.60
N ASP A 70 16.38 14.14 -13.76
CA ASP A 70 17.18 14.81 -12.75
C ASP A 70 16.27 15.23 -11.59
N THR A 71 16.43 14.55 -10.48
CA THR A 71 15.66 14.78 -9.25
C THR A 71 16.63 14.75 -8.06
N ASP A 72 16.26 15.42 -6.98
CA ASP A 72 17.07 15.47 -5.76
C ASP A 72 17.11 14.14 -4.98
N ILE A 73 16.65 13.03 -5.59
CA ILE A 73 16.63 11.73 -4.93
C ILE A 73 17.96 11.00 -5.15
N ASN A 74 18.67 10.76 -4.05
CA ASN A 74 19.88 9.96 -4.05
C ASN A 74 19.61 8.49 -4.33
N LEU A 75 20.51 7.85 -5.06
CA LEU A 75 20.46 6.41 -5.30
C LEU A 75 20.97 5.68 -4.06
N GLU A 76 20.08 4.93 -3.44
CA GLU A 76 20.38 4.13 -2.25
C GLU A 76 20.44 2.64 -2.58
N LYS A 77 21.21 1.91 -1.78
CA LYS A 77 21.18 0.44 -1.80
C LYS A 77 19.95 -0.07 -1.08
N THR A 78 19.60 -1.32 -1.31
CA THR A 78 18.56 -2.00 -0.51
C THR A 78 18.94 -1.96 0.96
N LEU A 79 18.01 -1.55 1.80
CA LEU A 79 18.23 -1.40 3.24
C LEU A 79 18.55 -2.74 3.90
N PRO A 80 19.37 -2.72 4.97
CA PRO A 80 19.61 -3.90 5.80
C PRO A 80 18.32 -4.39 6.44
N LEU A 81 18.24 -5.69 6.67
CA LEU A 81 17.07 -6.32 7.28
C LEU A 81 16.79 -5.83 8.70
N SER A 82 17.85 -5.55 9.48
CA SER A 82 17.74 -4.96 10.81
C SER A 82 16.92 -3.66 10.83
N ASP A 83 17.20 -2.77 9.88
CA ASP A 83 16.57 -1.45 9.81
C ASP A 83 15.08 -1.58 9.43
N ILE A 84 14.75 -2.55 8.56
CA ILE A 84 13.38 -2.83 8.16
C ILE A 84 12.57 -3.35 9.35
N ILE A 85 13.14 -4.26 10.14
CA ILE A 85 12.50 -4.80 11.35
C ILE A 85 12.31 -3.72 12.40
N GLU A 86 13.31 -2.87 12.60
CA GLU A 86 13.22 -1.76 13.55
C GLU A 86 12.12 -0.78 13.15
N GLN A 87 12.08 -0.36 11.89
CA GLN A 87 11.05 0.55 11.39
C GLN A 87 9.65 -0.06 11.43
N ALA A 88 9.51 -1.36 11.18
CA ALA A 88 8.24 -2.04 11.30
C ALA A 88 7.74 -2.10 12.77
N LYS A 89 8.64 -2.31 13.73
CA LYS A 89 8.33 -2.24 15.16
C LYS A 89 7.90 -0.83 15.55
N ASN A 90 8.67 0.18 15.16
CA ASN A 90 8.35 1.59 15.41
C ASN A 90 6.98 1.98 14.81
N ALA A 91 6.68 1.54 13.57
CA ALA A 91 5.39 1.77 12.95
C ALA A 91 4.24 1.15 13.76
N LYS A 92 4.44 -0.09 14.24
CA LYS A 92 3.47 -0.80 15.08
C LYS A 92 3.25 -0.08 16.42
N ASP A 93 4.31 0.33 17.10
CA ASP A 93 4.25 1.01 18.38
C ASP A 93 3.55 2.38 18.26
N ASN A 94 3.63 3.00 17.06
CA ASN A 94 2.88 4.21 16.71
C ASN A 94 1.47 3.93 16.19
N GLY A 95 0.95 2.71 16.34
CA GLY A 95 -0.43 2.36 16.05
C GLY A 95 -0.73 2.01 14.60
N ALA A 96 0.29 1.81 13.75
CA ALA A 96 0.05 1.34 12.40
C ALA A 96 -0.52 -0.08 12.42
N SER A 97 -1.63 -0.27 11.69
CA SER A 97 -2.25 -1.57 11.47
C SER A 97 -1.77 -2.23 10.17
N ARG A 98 -1.03 -1.49 9.34
CA ARG A 98 -0.46 -1.96 8.08
C ARG A 98 0.93 -1.38 7.86
N PHE A 99 1.88 -2.23 7.46
CA PHE A 99 3.22 -1.83 7.06
C PHE A 99 3.44 -2.18 5.59
N CYS A 100 3.74 -1.18 4.77
CA CYS A 100 3.96 -1.33 3.33
C CYS A 100 5.44 -1.13 3.02
N MET A 101 6.01 -1.99 2.17
CA MET A 101 7.37 -1.86 1.69
C MET A 101 7.37 -1.54 0.20
N GLY A 102 8.03 -0.46 -0.18
CA GLY A 102 8.20 -0.04 -1.56
C GLY A 102 9.66 -0.15 -2.01
N ALA A 103 9.91 -0.48 -3.27
CA ALA A 103 11.25 -0.51 -3.84
C ALA A 103 11.28 0.03 -5.26
N ALA A 104 12.29 0.84 -5.57
CA ALA A 104 12.52 1.41 -6.89
C ALA A 104 13.18 0.37 -7.83
N TRP A 105 12.45 -0.68 -8.18
CA TRP A 105 12.83 -1.71 -9.14
C TRP A 105 11.83 -1.77 -10.29
N ARG A 106 12.32 -2.08 -11.48
CA ARG A 106 11.45 -2.40 -12.61
C ARG A 106 10.74 -3.74 -12.40
N ASN A 107 11.54 -4.78 -12.13
CA ASN A 107 11.08 -6.14 -11.91
C ASN A 107 11.87 -6.77 -10.76
N LEU A 108 11.28 -7.76 -10.12
CA LEU A 108 11.98 -8.59 -9.15
C LEU A 108 12.92 -9.58 -9.87
N THR A 109 14.21 -9.44 -9.63
CA THR A 109 15.19 -10.50 -9.95
C THR A 109 15.07 -11.63 -8.92
N GLN A 110 15.57 -12.83 -9.21
CA GLN A 110 15.57 -13.94 -8.24
C GLN A 110 16.29 -13.57 -6.93
N SER A 111 17.40 -12.82 -7.03
CA SER A 111 18.12 -12.33 -5.85
C SER A 111 17.28 -11.34 -5.02
N ASN A 112 16.61 -10.39 -5.66
CA ASN A 112 15.76 -9.42 -4.97
C ASN A 112 14.53 -10.11 -4.39
N LEU A 113 13.95 -11.09 -5.07
CA LEU A 113 12.83 -11.87 -4.57
C LEU A 113 13.20 -12.65 -3.30
N ALA A 114 14.39 -13.26 -3.27
CA ALA A 114 14.88 -13.96 -2.08
C ALA A 114 14.98 -13.00 -0.88
N LYS A 115 15.54 -11.81 -1.06
CA LYS A 115 15.64 -10.78 -0.02
C LYS A 115 14.26 -10.33 0.47
N VAL A 116 13.33 -10.05 -0.45
CA VAL A 116 11.97 -9.62 -0.07
C VAL A 116 11.23 -10.74 0.69
N LYS A 117 11.39 -12.00 0.28
CA LYS A 117 10.83 -13.14 1.01
C LYS A 117 11.37 -13.21 2.44
N GLU A 118 12.68 -13.04 2.63
CA GLU A 118 13.30 -13.01 3.93
C GLU A 118 12.75 -11.88 4.81
N MET A 119 12.66 -10.65 4.27
CA MET A 119 12.07 -9.49 4.94
C MET A 119 10.64 -9.78 5.39
N VAL A 120 9.82 -10.30 4.48
CA VAL A 120 8.43 -10.64 4.77
C VAL A 120 8.36 -11.74 5.82
N CYS A 121 9.08 -12.84 5.67
CA CYS A 121 9.08 -13.93 6.65
C CYS A 121 9.44 -13.45 8.05
N LEU A 122 10.44 -12.62 8.19
CA LEU A 122 10.87 -12.12 9.50
C LEU A 122 9.87 -11.15 10.13
N LEU A 123 9.19 -10.33 9.34
CA LEU A 123 8.10 -9.50 9.84
C LEU A 123 6.92 -10.35 10.33
N TYR A 124 6.65 -11.51 9.68
CA TYR A 124 5.59 -12.44 10.10
C TYR A 124 5.98 -13.31 11.31
N THR A 125 7.25 -13.69 11.42
CA THR A 125 7.72 -14.62 12.44
C THR A 125 8.37 -13.93 13.65
N SER A 126 8.58 -12.61 13.60
CA SER A 126 9.09 -11.86 14.76
C SER A 126 8.08 -11.95 15.89
N PRO A 127 8.46 -12.52 17.04
CA PRO A 127 7.55 -12.73 18.16
C PRO A 127 7.04 -11.38 18.67
N SER A 128 5.79 -11.08 18.35
CA SER A 128 5.08 -9.94 18.87
C SER A 128 3.77 -10.42 19.46
N PRO A 129 3.39 -9.96 20.66
CA PRO A 129 2.17 -10.41 21.34
C PRO A 129 0.86 -10.02 20.63
N ARG A 130 0.93 -9.48 19.42
CA ARG A 130 -0.23 -9.16 18.57
C ARG A 130 0.02 -9.64 17.15
N ASP A 131 -0.09 -10.94 16.94
CA ASP A 131 -0.10 -11.54 15.61
C ASP A 131 -1.29 -11.02 14.79
N GLY A 132 -1.03 -10.35 13.69
CA GLY A 132 -2.07 -9.90 12.77
C GLY A 132 -1.76 -8.71 11.88
N LEU A 133 -0.56 -8.14 11.92
CA LEU A 133 -0.22 -6.89 11.20
C LEU A 133 0.33 -7.08 9.79
N LEU A 134 -0.09 -8.12 9.08
CA LEU A 134 0.48 -8.37 7.77
C LEU A 134 -0.54 -8.19 6.68
N SER A 135 -0.32 -7.11 5.95
CA SER A 135 -1.02 -6.82 4.73
C SER A 135 -0.78 -7.92 3.69
N ARG A 136 -1.86 -8.53 3.20
CA ARG A 136 -1.80 -9.23 1.91
C ARG A 136 -1.37 -8.21 0.86
N MET A 137 -0.22 -8.44 0.20
CA MET A 137 0.09 -7.73 -1.03
C MET A 137 -1.03 -8.05 -2.03
N PRO A 138 -1.69 -7.06 -2.63
CA PRO A 138 -2.55 -7.35 -3.76
C PRO A 138 -1.68 -8.00 -4.83
N SER A 139 -2.06 -9.19 -5.27
CA SER A 139 -1.51 -9.76 -6.49
C SER A 139 -1.98 -8.85 -7.63
N SER A 140 -1.13 -7.94 -8.06
CA SER A 140 -1.31 -7.30 -9.35
C SER A 140 -1.04 -8.37 -10.40
N ALA A 141 -2.11 -8.81 -11.05
CA ALA A 141 -2.03 -9.54 -12.30
C ALA A 141 -1.36 -8.70 -13.38
#